data_14ced68a20fb4b22bf8328a6a5bb45a3
#
_entry.id   14ced68a20fb4b22bf8328a6a5bb45a3
#
_cell.length_a   1.000
_cell.length_b   1.000
_cell.length_c   1.000
_cell.angle_alpha   90.00
_cell.angle_beta   90.00
_cell.angle_gamma   90.00
#
_symmetry.space_group_name_H-M   'P 1'
#
loop_
_entity.id
_entity.type
_entity.pdbx_description
1 polymer ?
#
loop_
_entity_poly.entity_id
_entity_poly.type
_entity_poly.pdbx_seq_one_letter_code
_entity_poly.pdbx_strand_id
1 'polypeptide(L)'
;QRITISGYNFIYHLTLEESGTSMSEVAPLDKKTNKPKWLRVKLPTGESYKSVRKLVDNYELNTICQSGNCPNMGECWGAGTATFMILGNICIRSCSFCGVQTGRPGAVDWTEPEKVANSIKLMKIKHAVITSVDRDDLKDMGSIIWAETVNAIRRISPGTTMETLIPDFQGNERNINRIIKVAPEVVSHNIETVKRLTRKVRVQAKYQTSLEVLRYLKEEGINRTKSGIMLGLGEKEEEVLESLQDLRESFVD
;
A
#
# COMPACT_ATOMS: atom_id res chain seq x y z
N GLN A 1 -16.88 -5.32 8.50
CA GLN A 1 -15.86 -4.42 7.93
C GLN A 1 -14.49 -4.90 8.35
N ARG A 2 -13.56 -5.03 7.44
CA ARG A 2 -12.19 -5.42 7.74
C ARG A 2 -11.33 -4.16 7.81
N ILE A 3 -10.78 -3.87 8.99
CA ILE A 3 -9.80 -2.80 9.18
C ILE A 3 -8.42 -3.43 9.15
N THR A 4 -7.55 -2.96 8.25
CA THR A 4 -6.16 -3.40 8.21
C THR A 4 -5.30 -2.41 8.97
N ILE A 5 -4.73 -2.83 10.09
CA ILE A 5 -3.82 -2.03 10.90
C ILE A 5 -2.41 -2.57 10.69
N SER A 6 -1.50 -1.72 10.22
CA SER A 6 -0.09 -2.07 10.02
C SER A 6 0.75 -1.47 11.15
N GLY A 7 1.34 -2.31 11.98
CA GLY A 7 2.36 -1.89 12.95
C GLY A 7 3.76 -1.94 12.32
N TYR A 8 4.75 -1.35 12.98
CA TYR A 8 6.16 -1.36 12.53
C TYR A 8 6.60 -2.82 12.32
N ASN A 9 6.47 -3.34 11.10
CA ASN A 9 6.66 -4.72 10.63
C ASN A 9 5.43 -5.66 10.60
N PHE A 10 4.16 -5.22 10.81
CA PHE A 10 3.03 -6.15 10.82
C PHE A 10 1.74 -5.54 10.28
N ILE A 11 0.99 -6.35 9.52
CA ILE A 11 -0.37 -6.05 9.06
C ILE A 11 -1.34 -6.85 9.96
N TYR A 12 -2.25 -6.17 10.65
CA TYR A 12 -3.32 -6.78 11.41
C TYR A 12 -4.65 -6.65 10.67
N HIS A 13 -5.37 -7.76 10.58
CA HIS A 13 -6.76 -7.75 10.13
C HIS A 13 -7.66 -7.83 11.37
N LEU A 14 -8.37 -6.77 11.66
CA LEU A 14 -9.42 -6.75 12.68
C LEU A 14 -10.78 -6.89 12.01
N THR A 15 -11.54 -7.92 12.39
CA THR A 15 -12.97 -8.00 12.14
C THR A 15 -13.67 -7.44 13.37
N LEU A 16 -14.42 -6.36 13.21
CA LEU A 16 -15.33 -5.88 14.24
C LEU A 16 -16.53 -6.83 14.29
N GLU A 17 -16.44 -7.89 15.10
CA GLU A 17 -17.62 -8.57 15.61
C GLU A 17 -18.03 -7.91 16.93
N GLU A 18 -19.33 -7.71 17.11
CA GLU A 18 -19.94 -7.13 18.32
C GLU A 18 -19.79 -8.07 19.53
N SER A 19 -18.58 -8.32 19.97
CA SER A 19 -18.32 -9.01 21.23
C SER A 19 -17.43 -8.12 22.10
N GLY A 20 -18.03 -7.62 23.19
CA GLY A 20 -17.42 -6.72 24.17
C GLY A 20 -16.24 -7.34 24.91
N THR A 21 -15.12 -7.51 24.24
CA THR A 21 -13.86 -7.91 24.85
C THR A 21 -12.99 -6.67 25.01
N SER A 22 -12.80 -6.25 26.26
CA SER A 22 -11.95 -5.12 26.59
C SER A 22 -10.49 -5.39 26.20
N MET A 23 -9.83 -4.41 25.58
CA MET A 23 -8.41 -4.46 25.20
C MET A 23 -7.42 -4.38 26.37
N SER A 24 -7.81 -4.75 27.60
CA SER A 24 -7.03 -4.54 28.82
C SER A 24 -5.97 -5.59 29.15
N GLU A 25 -5.67 -6.55 28.29
CA GLU A 25 -4.63 -7.55 28.53
C GLU A 25 -3.57 -7.61 27.43
N VAL A 26 -2.83 -6.52 27.25
CA VAL A 26 -1.49 -6.62 26.64
C VAL A 26 -0.49 -6.86 27.75
N ALA A 27 -0.08 -8.10 27.95
CA ALA A 27 0.93 -8.46 28.92
C ALA A 27 2.23 -7.68 28.67
N PRO A 28 2.95 -7.21 29.72
CA PRO A 28 4.20 -6.47 29.55
C PRO A 28 5.24 -7.32 28.82
N LEU A 29 5.90 -6.73 27.83
CA LEU A 29 6.99 -7.35 27.07
C LEU A 29 8.14 -7.70 28.01
N ASP A 30 8.32 -8.97 28.32
CA ASP A 30 9.48 -9.47 29.02
C ASP A 30 10.75 -9.29 28.18
N LYS A 31 11.81 -8.75 28.78
CA LYS A 31 13.07 -8.31 28.14
C LYS A 31 13.93 -9.42 27.52
N LYS A 32 13.48 -10.63 27.40
CA LYS A 32 14.12 -11.73 26.66
C LYS A 32 13.30 -12.08 25.42
N THR A 33 13.68 -11.47 24.35
CA THR A 33 13.43 -11.62 22.90
C THR A 33 12.89 -12.94 22.36
N ASN A 34 11.90 -13.52 22.92
CA ASN A 34 11.12 -14.54 22.24
C ASN A 34 9.87 -13.89 21.65
N LYS A 35 9.96 -13.51 20.36
CA LYS A 35 8.78 -13.05 19.62
C LYS A 35 7.63 -14.01 19.87
N PRO A 36 6.43 -13.53 20.24
CA PRO A 36 5.27 -14.38 20.45
C PRO A 36 5.03 -15.27 19.23
N LYS A 37 4.42 -16.43 19.42
CA LYS A 37 4.23 -17.43 18.35
C LYS A 37 3.51 -16.85 17.12
N TRP A 38 2.58 -15.93 17.32
CA TRP A 38 1.83 -15.28 16.25
C TRP A 38 2.64 -14.25 15.44
N LEU A 39 3.79 -13.79 15.96
CA LEU A 39 4.76 -12.95 15.25
C LEU A 39 5.82 -13.75 14.47
N ARG A 40 5.78 -15.07 14.53
CA ARG A 40 6.74 -15.93 13.81
C ARG A 40 6.26 -16.13 12.37
N VAL A 41 6.98 -15.58 11.43
CA VAL A 41 6.75 -15.80 10.01
C VAL A 41 7.48 -17.08 9.58
N LYS A 42 6.84 -17.91 8.77
CA LYS A 42 7.50 -19.06 8.15
C LYS A 42 8.56 -18.58 7.16
N LEU A 43 9.72 -19.20 7.16
CA LEU A 43 10.75 -18.92 6.14
C LEU A 43 10.16 -19.15 4.74
N PRO A 44 10.47 -18.28 3.77
CA PRO A 44 9.96 -18.40 2.41
C PRO A 44 10.72 -19.49 1.66
N THR A 45 10.28 -20.75 1.77
CA THR A 45 10.95 -21.94 1.20
C THR A 45 10.15 -22.64 0.12
N GLY A 46 8.89 -22.24 -0.15
CA GLY A 46 8.01 -22.89 -1.12
C GLY A 46 8.48 -22.74 -2.58
N GLU A 47 8.16 -23.71 -3.44
CA GLU A 47 8.48 -23.68 -4.87
C GLU A 47 7.88 -22.45 -5.58
N SER A 48 6.66 -22.05 -5.23
CA SER A 48 6.01 -20.84 -5.75
C SER A 48 6.83 -19.60 -5.42
N TYR A 49 7.30 -19.47 -4.18
CA TYR A 49 8.17 -18.36 -3.78
C TYR A 49 9.48 -18.33 -4.59
N LYS A 50 10.15 -19.47 -4.73
CA LYS A 50 11.41 -19.58 -5.50
C LYS A 50 11.22 -19.21 -6.97
N SER A 51 10.11 -19.64 -7.56
CA SER A 51 9.76 -19.32 -8.94
C SER A 51 9.52 -17.81 -9.12
N VAL A 52 8.74 -17.20 -8.24
CA VAL A 52 8.48 -15.75 -8.25
C VAL A 52 9.78 -14.99 -8.04
N ARG A 53 10.61 -15.39 -7.07
CA ARG A 53 11.89 -14.77 -6.79
C ARG A 53 12.81 -14.77 -8.02
N LYS A 54 12.94 -15.91 -8.69
CA LYS A 54 13.75 -16.05 -9.91
C LYS A 54 13.25 -15.14 -11.04
N LEU A 55 11.92 -14.99 -11.19
CA LEU A 55 11.34 -14.07 -12.19
C LEU A 55 11.63 -12.61 -11.85
N VAL A 56 11.46 -12.22 -10.60
CA VAL A 56 11.76 -10.85 -10.13
C VAL A 56 13.22 -10.51 -10.39
N ASP A 57 14.14 -11.42 -10.06
CA ASP A 57 15.58 -11.21 -10.26
C ASP A 57 15.95 -11.20 -11.76
N ASN A 58 15.39 -12.10 -12.59
CA ASN A 58 15.70 -12.20 -14.02
C ASN A 58 15.18 -11.02 -14.86
N TYR A 59 14.07 -10.39 -14.43
CA TYR A 59 13.43 -9.29 -15.16
C TYR A 59 13.67 -7.93 -14.51
N GLU A 60 14.56 -7.86 -13.51
CA GLU A 60 14.92 -6.63 -12.78
C GLU A 60 13.69 -5.85 -12.28
N LEU A 61 12.70 -6.58 -11.71
CA LEU A 61 11.45 -6.00 -11.30
C LEU A 61 11.57 -5.27 -9.96
N ASN A 62 11.02 -4.06 -9.90
CA ASN A 62 10.89 -3.33 -8.65
C ASN A 62 9.68 -3.83 -7.86
N THR A 63 9.93 -4.51 -6.75
CA THR A 63 8.86 -4.90 -5.81
C THR A 63 9.12 -4.28 -4.45
N ILE A 64 8.11 -3.64 -3.86
CA ILE A 64 8.21 -3.14 -2.49
C ILE A 64 8.44 -4.28 -1.49
N CYS A 65 8.06 -5.50 -1.85
CA CYS A 65 8.32 -6.69 -1.04
C CYS A 65 9.81 -6.92 -0.80
N GLN A 66 10.66 -6.66 -1.82
CA GLN A 66 12.12 -6.77 -1.71
C GLN A 66 12.73 -5.51 -1.11
N SER A 67 12.45 -4.33 -1.68
CA SER A 67 13.04 -3.07 -1.23
C SER A 67 12.65 -2.70 0.21
N GLY A 68 11.43 -3.06 0.63
CA GLY A 68 10.93 -2.88 2.00
C GLY A 68 11.26 -4.02 2.97
N ASN A 69 12.02 -5.06 2.55
CA ASN A 69 12.31 -6.24 3.38
C ASN A 69 11.06 -6.84 4.06
N CYS A 70 9.97 -6.97 3.29
CA CYS A 70 8.67 -7.37 3.82
C CYS A 70 8.70 -8.78 4.43
N PRO A 71 8.38 -8.96 5.71
CA PRO A 71 8.39 -10.27 6.37
C PRO A 71 7.33 -11.23 5.81
N ASN A 72 6.27 -10.72 5.17
CA ASN A 72 5.18 -11.51 4.62
C ASN A 72 5.41 -11.94 3.16
N MET A 73 6.54 -11.57 2.56
CA MET A 73 6.84 -11.84 1.15
C MET A 73 6.67 -13.31 0.77
N GLY A 74 7.15 -14.23 1.62
CA GLY A 74 7.04 -15.67 1.36
C GLY A 74 5.61 -16.18 1.32
N GLU A 75 4.75 -15.67 2.19
CA GLU A 75 3.33 -16.03 2.26
C GLU A 75 2.56 -15.41 1.09
N CYS A 76 2.73 -14.11 0.85
CA CYS A 76 2.05 -13.39 -0.23
C CYS A 76 2.39 -13.98 -1.61
N TRP A 77 3.67 -14.17 -1.90
CA TRP A 77 4.10 -14.74 -3.19
C TRP A 77 3.66 -16.20 -3.34
N GLY A 78 3.65 -16.96 -2.23
CA GLY A 78 3.10 -18.31 -2.21
C GLY A 78 1.60 -18.36 -2.49
N ALA A 79 0.84 -17.34 -2.08
CA ALA A 79 -0.60 -17.21 -2.32
C ALA A 79 -0.94 -16.59 -3.69
N GLY A 80 0.05 -16.20 -4.48
CA GLY A 80 -0.16 -15.55 -5.78
C GLY A 80 -0.51 -14.08 -5.69
N THR A 81 -0.06 -13.39 -4.64
CA THR A 81 -0.19 -11.94 -4.45
C THR A 81 1.20 -11.30 -4.42
N ALA A 82 1.39 -10.20 -5.14
CA ALA A 82 2.64 -9.44 -5.10
C ALA A 82 2.34 -7.93 -5.17
N THR A 83 3.23 -7.14 -4.58
CA THR A 83 3.16 -5.67 -4.63
C THR A 83 4.28 -5.14 -5.52
N PHE A 84 3.89 -4.48 -6.59
CA PHE A 84 4.78 -3.84 -7.55
C PHE A 84 4.87 -2.35 -7.26
N MET A 85 6.06 -1.80 -7.37
CA MET A 85 6.31 -0.37 -7.21
C MET A 85 6.64 0.22 -8.57
N ILE A 86 5.89 1.23 -8.99
CA ILE A 86 6.05 1.94 -10.27
C ILE A 86 6.62 3.34 -10.08
N LEU A 87 6.97 3.99 -11.19
CA LEU A 87 7.60 5.31 -11.25
C LEU A 87 9.04 5.34 -10.71
N GLY A 88 9.69 4.16 -10.70
CA GLY A 88 11.08 3.99 -10.30
C GLY A 88 11.24 3.64 -8.81
N ASN A 89 12.43 3.90 -8.27
CA ASN A 89 12.84 3.47 -6.92
C ASN A 89 13.34 4.63 -6.03
N ILE A 90 13.22 5.88 -6.48
CA ILE A 90 13.59 7.07 -5.72
C ILE A 90 12.34 7.92 -5.52
N CYS A 91 11.97 8.19 -4.27
CA CYS A 91 10.82 8.99 -3.89
C CYS A 91 11.23 10.44 -3.63
N ILE A 92 10.44 11.41 -4.09
CA ILE A 92 10.69 12.81 -3.79
C ILE A 92 10.25 13.20 -2.38
N ARG A 93 9.34 12.40 -1.77
CA ARG A 93 8.90 12.60 -0.39
C ARG A 93 9.73 11.77 0.59
N SER A 94 9.84 12.26 1.84
CA SER A 94 10.65 11.66 2.91
C SER A 94 9.79 11.24 4.11
N CYS A 95 9.00 10.20 3.95
CA CYS A 95 8.23 9.64 5.06
C CYS A 95 9.16 8.88 6.02
N SER A 96 9.08 9.17 7.33
CA SER A 96 10.04 8.67 8.33
C SER A 96 10.03 7.15 8.53
N PHE A 97 8.97 6.48 8.13
CA PHE A 97 8.80 5.02 8.25
C PHE A 97 9.21 4.27 6.97
N CYS A 98 9.39 4.98 5.85
CA CYS A 98 9.55 4.37 4.55
C CYS A 98 11.02 4.01 4.28
N GLY A 99 11.26 2.77 3.84
CA GLY A 99 12.58 2.30 3.46
C GLY A 99 13.00 2.64 2.02
N VAL A 100 12.11 3.29 1.25
CA VAL A 100 12.42 3.72 -0.12
C VAL A 100 13.41 4.88 -0.10
N GLN A 101 14.39 4.84 -0.99
CA GLN A 101 15.38 5.89 -1.11
C GLN A 101 14.72 7.25 -1.44
N THR A 102 15.03 8.25 -0.63
CA THR A 102 14.59 9.63 -0.86
C THR A 102 15.63 10.37 -1.69
N GLY A 103 15.17 11.16 -2.67
CA GLY A 103 16.07 11.93 -3.51
C GLY A 103 15.37 12.55 -4.70
N ARG A 104 16.16 12.90 -5.72
CA ARG A 104 15.64 13.42 -6.98
C ARG A 104 15.47 12.27 -7.97
N PRO A 105 14.22 11.90 -8.33
CA PRO A 105 13.97 10.82 -9.27
C PRO A 105 14.51 11.12 -10.66
N GLY A 106 14.84 10.07 -11.41
CA GLY A 106 15.21 10.18 -12.83
C GLY A 106 14.02 10.39 -13.76
N ALA A 107 14.27 10.30 -15.07
CA ALA A 107 13.23 10.34 -16.09
C ALA A 107 12.23 9.19 -15.91
N VAL A 108 11.00 9.42 -16.36
CA VAL A 108 9.94 8.42 -16.35
C VAL A 108 10.24 7.35 -17.41
N ASP A 109 10.17 6.08 -17.01
CA ASP A 109 10.21 4.96 -17.96
C ASP A 109 8.80 4.66 -18.50
N TRP A 110 8.51 5.12 -19.69
CA TRP A 110 7.23 4.91 -20.36
C TRP A 110 6.97 3.45 -20.74
N THR A 111 7.97 2.58 -20.65
CA THR A 111 7.82 1.13 -20.89
C THR A 111 7.49 0.34 -19.62
N GLU A 112 7.57 0.97 -18.45
CA GLU A 112 7.31 0.34 -17.14
C GLU A 112 5.92 -0.30 -17.03
N PRO A 113 4.81 0.31 -17.52
CA PRO A 113 3.49 -0.30 -17.50
C PRO A 113 3.44 -1.68 -18.16
N GLU A 114 4.05 -1.82 -19.34
CA GLU A 114 4.12 -3.10 -20.06
C GLU A 114 5.00 -4.12 -19.35
N LYS A 115 6.13 -3.69 -18.79
CA LYS A 115 7.04 -4.54 -18.02
C LYS A 115 6.33 -5.12 -16.80
N VAL A 116 5.62 -4.28 -16.04
CA VAL A 116 4.84 -4.70 -14.86
C VAL A 116 3.75 -5.69 -15.26
N ALA A 117 2.96 -5.39 -16.29
CA ALA A 117 1.89 -6.25 -16.74
C ALA A 117 2.38 -7.63 -17.23
N ASN A 118 3.48 -7.66 -18.00
CA ASN A 118 4.10 -8.91 -18.43
C ASN A 118 4.63 -9.73 -17.24
N SER A 119 5.19 -9.06 -16.24
CA SER A 119 5.69 -9.70 -15.03
C SER A 119 4.57 -10.34 -14.23
N ILE A 120 3.44 -9.64 -14.06
CA ILE A 120 2.24 -10.16 -13.40
C ILE A 120 1.74 -11.42 -14.11
N LYS A 121 1.69 -11.40 -15.45
CA LYS A 121 1.30 -12.54 -16.27
C LYS A 121 2.26 -13.73 -16.10
N LEU A 122 3.57 -13.49 -16.21
CA LEU A 122 4.61 -14.51 -16.06
C LEU A 122 4.62 -15.15 -14.67
N MET A 123 4.41 -14.34 -13.64
CA MET A 123 4.32 -14.78 -12.25
C MET A 123 2.96 -15.42 -11.91
N LYS A 124 1.99 -15.39 -12.84
CA LYS A 124 0.62 -15.92 -12.65
C LYS A 124 -0.06 -15.31 -11.41
N ILE A 125 0.14 -14.02 -11.19
CA ILE A 125 -0.42 -13.30 -10.05
C ILE A 125 -1.93 -13.21 -10.21
N LYS A 126 -2.66 -13.64 -9.17
CA LYS A 126 -4.13 -13.58 -9.13
C LYS A 126 -4.64 -12.22 -8.66
N HIS A 127 -3.91 -11.61 -7.74
CA HIS A 127 -4.21 -10.29 -7.19
C HIS A 127 -2.93 -9.45 -7.10
N ALA A 128 -2.84 -8.40 -7.91
CA ALA A 128 -1.70 -7.51 -7.95
C ALA A 128 -1.98 -6.25 -7.13
N VAL A 129 -1.08 -5.93 -6.20
CA VAL A 129 -1.08 -4.64 -5.53
C VAL A 129 -0.07 -3.75 -6.25
N ILE A 130 -0.51 -2.60 -6.71
CA ILE A 130 0.35 -1.61 -7.36
C ILE A 130 0.52 -0.44 -6.41
N THR A 131 1.75 -0.03 -6.18
CA THR A 131 2.09 1.19 -5.45
C THR A 131 3.12 1.98 -6.24
N SER A 132 3.47 3.18 -5.80
CA SER A 132 4.49 3.99 -6.46
C SER A 132 5.35 4.75 -5.46
N VAL A 133 6.48 5.26 -5.95
CA VAL A 133 7.11 6.42 -5.34
C VAL A 133 6.29 7.68 -5.62
N ASP A 134 6.38 8.69 -4.76
CA ASP A 134 5.77 10.00 -5.04
C ASP A 134 6.61 10.76 -6.06
N ARG A 135 5.93 11.36 -7.03
CA ARG A 135 6.51 12.13 -8.14
C ARG A 135 5.89 13.51 -8.22
N ASP A 136 5.88 14.24 -7.12
CA ASP A 136 5.40 15.64 -7.07
C ASP A 136 6.20 16.59 -7.99
N ASP A 137 7.33 16.12 -8.51
CA ASP A 137 8.15 16.81 -9.52
C ASP A 137 7.53 16.81 -10.93
N LEU A 138 6.60 15.90 -11.19
CA LEU A 138 5.91 15.81 -12.48
C LEU A 138 4.61 16.63 -12.47
N LYS A 139 4.25 17.22 -13.61
CA LYS A 139 3.01 18.00 -13.75
C LYS A 139 1.74 17.17 -13.47
N ASP A 140 1.77 15.89 -13.82
CA ASP A 140 0.69 14.92 -13.60
C ASP A 140 0.91 14.05 -12.37
N MET A 141 1.98 14.29 -11.62
CA MET A 141 2.36 13.52 -10.42
C MET A 141 2.44 12.00 -10.68
N GLY A 142 2.71 11.60 -11.93
CA GLY A 142 2.79 10.22 -12.36
C GLY A 142 1.45 9.55 -12.64
N SER A 143 0.32 10.25 -12.56
CA SER A 143 -1.02 9.67 -12.73
C SER A 143 -1.28 9.08 -14.11
N ILE A 144 -0.54 9.51 -15.16
CA ILE A 144 -0.60 8.90 -16.49
C ILE A 144 -0.02 7.48 -16.45
N ILE A 145 1.17 7.29 -15.88
CA ILE A 145 1.80 5.97 -15.73
C ILE A 145 0.91 5.03 -14.90
N TRP A 146 0.26 5.55 -13.85
CA TRP A 146 -0.72 4.80 -13.08
C TRP A 146 -1.85 4.25 -13.96
N ALA A 147 -2.48 5.11 -14.75
CA ALA A 147 -3.58 4.71 -15.63
C ALA A 147 -3.11 3.71 -16.71
N GLU A 148 -1.96 3.94 -17.33
CA GLU A 148 -1.36 3.04 -18.31
C GLU A 148 -1.01 1.69 -17.71
N THR A 149 -0.53 1.64 -16.46
CA THR A 149 -0.22 0.39 -15.76
C THR A 149 -1.48 -0.45 -15.55
N VAL A 150 -2.57 0.14 -15.07
CA VAL A 150 -3.86 -0.55 -14.90
C VAL A 150 -4.38 -1.08 -16.25
N ASN A 151 -4.34 -0.26 -17.29
CA ASN A 151 -4.77 -0.64 -18.63
C ASN A 151 -3.90 -1.78 -19.22
N ALA A 152 -2.58 -1.70 -19.06
CA ALA A 152 -1.67 -2.74 -19.51
C ALA A 152 -1.92 -4.07 -18.81
N ILE A 153 -2.13 -4.06 -17.48
CA ILE A 153 -2.45 -5.28 -16.72
C ILE A 153 -3.76 -5.90 -17.23
N ARG A 154 -4.81 -5.11 -17.42
CA ARG A 154 -6.08 -5.62 -17.96
C ARG A 154 -5.94 -6.26 -19.34
N ARG A 155 -5.15 -5.66 -20.20
CA ARG A 155 -4.92 -6.17 -21.56
C ARG A 155 -4.07 -7.43 -21.57
N ILE A 156 -3.01 -7.50 -20.75
CA ILE A 156 -2.00 -8.58 -20.79
C ILE A 156 -2.35 -9.73 -19.86
N SER A 157 -2.98 -9.45 -18.73
CA SER A 157 -3.38 -10.42 -17.69
C SER A 157 -4.82 -10.19 -17.20
N PRO A 158 -5.83 -10.38 -18.07
CA PRO A 158 -7.22 -9.99 -17.80
C PRO A 158 -7.87 -10.73 -16.62
N GLY A 159 -7.28 -11.84 -16.16
CA GLY A 159 -7.75 -12.58 -14.98
C GLY A 159 -7.17 -12.09 -13.64
N THR A 160 -6.30 -11.08 -13.66
CA THR A 160 -5.70 -10.52 -12.45
C THR A 160 -6.56 -9.37 -11.92
N THR A 161 -6.97 -9.45 -10.66
CA THR A 161 -7.58 -8.32 -9.95
C THR A 161 -6.51 -7.36 -9.42
N MET A 162 -6.86 -6.07 -9.28
CA MET A 162 -5.90 -5.04 -8.90
C MET A 162 -6.34 -4.24 -7.68
N GLU A 163 -5.41 -4.01 -6.78
CA GLU A 163 -5.47 -2.96 -5.77
C GLU A 163 -4.43 -1.89 -6.14
N THR A 164 -4.83 -0.64 -6.18
CA THR A 164 -3.92 0.49 -6.41
C THR A 164 -3.76 1.28 -5.13
N LEU A 165 -2.56 1.25 -4.53
CA LEU A 165 -2.19 2.07 -3.36
C LEU A 165 -1.57 3.37 -3.87
N ILE A 166 -2.43 4.36 -4.10
CA ILE A 166 -2.09 5.62 -4.75
C ILE A 166 -1.53 6.67 -3.77
N PRO A 167 -0.70 7.62 -4.23
CA PRO A 167 -0.38 8.84 -3.48
C PRO A 167 -1.61 9.75 -3.38
N ASP A 168 -1.51 10.81 -2.55
CA ASP A 168 -2.60 11.79 -2.43
C ASP A 168 -2.75 12.73 -3.64
N PHE A 169 -1.83 12.69 -4.61
CA PHE A 169 -1.75 13.63 -5.73
C PHE A 169 -1.98 15.08 -5.31
N GLN A 170 -1.64 15.42 -4.06
CA GLN A 170 -1.87 16.74 -3.43
C GLN A 170 -3.34 17.21 -3.54
N GLY A 171 -4.29 16.29 -3.61
CA GLY A 171 -5.72 16.56 -3.79
C GLY A 171 -6.10 17.00 -5.21
N ASN A 172 -5.25 16.82 -6.21
CA ASN A 172 -5.54 17.23 -7.58
C ASN A 172 -6.54 16.28 -8.24
N GLU A 173 -7.79 16.71 -8.35
CA GLU A 173 -8.90 15.94 -8.92
C GLU A 173 -8.62 15.42 -10.33
N ARG A 174 -7.95 16.20 -11.19
CA ARG A 174 -7.61 15.76 -12.55
C ARG A 174 -6.75 14.50 -12.54
N ASN A 175 -5.81 14.40 -11.59
CA ASN A 175 -4.93 13.26 -11.45
C ASN A 175 -5.67 12.07 -10.83
N ILE A 176 -6.50 12.31 -9.80
CA ILE A 176 -7.33 11.29 -9.16
C ILE A 176 -8.34 10.73 -10.17
N ASN A 177 -8.95 11.56 -10.97
CA ASN A 177 -9.90 11.16 -12.02
C ASN A 177 -9.30 10.22 -13.07
N ARG A 178 -7.98 10.24 -13.30
CA ARG A 178 -7.34 9.24 -14.16
C ARG A 178 -7.40 7.84 -13.55
N ILE A 179 -7.25 7.74 -12.24
CA ILE A 179 -7.37 6.45 -11.52
C ILE A 179 -8.82 5.98 -11.53
N ILE A 180 -9.77 6.89 -11.27
CA ILE A 180 -11.20 6.60 -11.28
C ILE A 180 -11.64 6.06 -12.64
N LYS A 181 -11.20 6.68 -13.74
CA LYS A 181 -11.54 6.27 -15.10
C LYS A 181 -11.07 4.87 -15.46
N VAL A 182 -9.94 4.45 -14.96
CA VAL A 182 -9.45 3.08 -15.18
C VAL A 182 -10.01 2.08 -14.17
N ALA A 183 -10.72 2.53 -13.16
CA ALA A 183 -11.55 1.78 -12.20
C ALA A 183 -10.92 0.43 -11.76
N PRO A 184 -9.79 0.40 -11.04
CA PRO A 184 -9.29 -0.84 -10.45
C PRO A 184 -10.28 -1.37 -9.42
N GLU A 185 -10.18 -2.65 -9.07
CA GLU A 185 -11.12 -3.32 -8.15
C GLU A 185 -11.09 -2.72 -6.74
N VAL A 186 -9.91 -2.26 -6.31
CA VAL A 186 -9.71 -1.57 -5.02
C VAL A 186 -8.80 -0.37 -5.25
N VAL A 187 -9.17 0.79 -4.73
CA VAL A 187 -8.28 1.96 -4.64
C VAL A 187 -7.97 2.23 -3.18
N SER A 188 -6.69 2.19 -2.85
CA SER A 188 -6.19 2.41 -1.49
C SER A 188 -5.41 3.72 -1.42
N HIS A 189 -5.57 4.43 -0.32
CA HIS A 189 -4.70 5.53 0.07
C HIS A 189 -4.53 5.52 1.59
N ASN A 190 -3.31 5.32 2.06
CA ASN A 190 -3.05 5.18 3.49
C ASN A 190 -2.92 6.55 4.18
N ILE A 191 -3.56 6.73 5.33
CA ILE A 191 -3.31 7.88 6.21
C ILE A 191 -2.04 7.70 7.05
N GLU A 192 -1.56 6.46 7.19
CA GLU A 192 -0.32 5.99 7.84
C GLU A 192 -0.27 6.23 9.35
N THR A 193 -0.77 7.35 9.85
CA THR A 193 -0.74 7.68 11.28
C THR A 193 -1.87 8.66 11.64
N VAL A 194 -2.04 8.92 12.93
CA VAL A 194 -3.04 9.85 13.47
C VAL A 194 -2.72 11.30 13.10
N LYS A 195 -3.73 12.15 13.11
CA LYS A 195 -3.68 13.57 12.71
C LYS A 195 -2.50 14.33 13.33
N ARG A 196 -2.29 14.20 14.65
CA ARG A 196 -1.21 14.89 15.38
C ARG A 196 0.19 14.51 14.88
N LEU A 197 0.38 13.24 14.52
CA LEU A 197 1.70 12.71 14.11
C LEU A 197 1.98 12.87 12.62
N THR A 198 0.98 13.15 11.79
CA THR A 198 1.11 13.19 10.32
C THR A 198 2.28 14.04 9.87
N ARG A 199 2.41 15.27 10.39
CA ARG A 199 3.51 16.18 9.98
C ARG A 199 4.91 15.65 10.33
N LYS A 200 5.02 14.87 11.41
CA LYS A 200 6.29 14.26 11.84
C LYS A 200 6.61 13.01 11.03
N VAL A 201 5.61 12.23 10.70
CA VAL A 201 5.74 10.90 10.06
C VAL A 201 5.71 11.00 8.53
N ARG A 202 4.87 11.89 7.99
CA ARG A 202 4.66 12.12 6.55
C ARG A 202 4.84 13.62 6.25
N VAL A 203 6.07 14.09 6.22
CA VAL A 203 6.41 15.53 6.23
C VAL A 203 5.68 16.35 5.15
N GLN A 204 5.52 15.79 3.94
CA GLN A 204 4.91 16.46 2.78
C GLN A 204 3.41 16.20 2.64
N ALA A 205 2.88 15.16 3.27
CA ALA A 205 1.46 14.82 3.19
C ALA A 205 0.63 15.50 4.28
N LYS A 206 -0.64 15.75 3.98
CA LYS A 206 -1.59 16.35 4.92
C LYS A 206 -2.68 15.33 5.27
N TYR A 207 -3.00 15.22 6.55
CA TYR A 207 -4.05 14.32 7.03
C TYR A 207 -5.40 14.59 6.36
N GLN A 208 -5.81 15.86 6.35
CA GLN A 208 -7.07 16.28 5.75
C GLN A 208 -7.14 15.97 4.25
N THR A 209 -6.07 16.24 3.50
CA THR A 209 -6.02 15.93 2.06
C THR A 209 -6.16 14.43 1.81
N SER A 210 -5.58 13.57 2.67
CA SER A 210 -5.75 12.12 2.57
C SER A 210 -7.20 11.68 2.74
N LEU A 211 -7.93 12.27 3.68
CA LEU A 211 -9.37 12.00 3.87
C LEU A 211 -10.21 12.50 2.70
N GLU A 212 -9.92 13.71 2.20
CA GLU A 212 -10.59 14.29 1.03
C GLU A 212 -10.40 13.43 -0.22
N VAL A 213 -9.19 12.92 -0.47
CA VAL A 213 -8.92 11.99 -1.58
C VAL A 213 -9.75 10.72 -1.46
N LEU A 214 -9.79 10.11 -0.27
CA LEU A 214 -10.57 8.89 -0.04
C LEU A 214 -12.08 9.12 -0.24
N ARG A 215 -12.60 10.23 0.28
CA ARG A 215 -13.99 10.64 0.09
C ARG A 215 -14.31 10.85 -1.38
N TYR A 216 -13.49 11.62 -2.09
CA TYR A 216 -13.67 11.92 -3.51
C TYR A 216 -13.67 10.65 -4.36
N LEU A 217 -12.75 9.70 -4.11
CA LEU A 217 -12.75 8.41 -4.79
C LEU A 217 -14.09 7.68 -4.66
N LYS A 218 -14.68 7.71 -3.48
CA LYS A 218 -15.95 7.03 -3.20
C LYS A 218 -17.14 7.74 -3.84
N GLU A 219 -17.20 9.06 -3.74
CA GLU A 219 -18.24 9.90 -4.35
C GLU A 219 -18.26 9.78 -5.88
N GLU A 220 -17.08 9.65 -6.50
CA GLU A 220 -16.93 9.47 -7.95
C GLU A 220 -17.07 8.00 -8.41
N GLY A 221 -17.53 7.11 -7.54
CA GLY A 221 -18.00 5.77 -7.90
C GLY A 221 -16.97 4.65 -7.81
N ILE A 222 -15.83 4.84 -7.15
CA ILE A 222 -14.94 3.71 -6.84
C ILE A 222 -15.68 2.74 -5.91
N ASN A 223 -15.81 1.49 -6.36
CA ASN A 223 -16.59 0.47 -5.67
C ASN A 223 -16.02 0.16 -4.27
N ARG A 224 -14.71 0.01 -4.16
CA ARG A 224 -14.03 -0.30 -2.90
C ARG A 224 -12.85 0.61 -2.66
N THR A 225 -12.89 1.34 -1.55
CA THR A 225 -11.78 2.16 -1.05
C THR A 225 -11.16 1.50 0.17
N LYS A 226 -9.87 1.74 0.41
CA LYS A 226 -9.14 1.17 1.54
C LYS A 226 -8.13 2.18 2.06
N SER A 227 -7.91 2.17 3.36
CA SER A 227 -6.86 2.94 4.01
C SER A 227 -6.11 2.08 5.02
N GLY A 228 -4.93 2.55 5.44
CA GLY A 228 -4.09 1.89 6.44
C GLY A 228 -3.54 2.88 7.44
N ILE A 229 -3.34 2.39 8.67
CA ILE A 229 -2.70 3.11 9.76
C ILE A 229 -1.65 2.20 10.40
N MET A 230 -0.49 2.75 10.71
CA MET A 230 0.57 2.08 11.47
C MET A 230 0.42 2.42 12.94
N LEU A 231 0.64 1.44 13.81
CA LEU A 231 0.65 1.61 15.26
C LEU A 231 2.08 1.49 15.82
N GLY A 232 2.34 2.20 16.92
CA GLY A 232 3.63 2.20 17.61
C GLY A 232 4.51 3.41 17.30
N LEU A 233 3.95 4.47 16.68
CA LEU A 233 4.65 5.72 16.38
C LEU A 233 4.51 6.77 17.49
N GLY A 234 3.78 6.45 18.57
CA GLY A 234 3.51 7.35 19.71
C GLY A 234 2.12 7.98 19.68
N GLU A 235 1.20 7.36 18.96
CA GLU A 235 -0.24 7.66 19.00
C GLU A 235 -0.86 7.23 20.32
N LYS A 236 -1.98 7.86 20.68
CA LYS A 236 -2.84 7.45 21.79
C LYS A 236 -4.03 6.67 21.25
N GLU A 237 -4.64 5.84 22.09
CA GLU A 237 -5.80 5.02 21.71
C GLU A 237 -6.95 5.89 21.19
N GLU A 238 -7.24 7.00 21.86
CA GLU A 238 -8.31 7.92 21.47
C GLU A 238 -8.05 8.54 20.10
N GLU A 239 -6.79 8.84 19.75
CA GLU A 239 -6.40 9.39 18.45
C GLU A 239 -6.55 8.36 17.32
N VAL A 240 -6.33 7.07 17.64
CA VAL A 240 -6.57 5.98 16.69
C VAL A 240 -8.06 5.84 16.43
N LEU A 241 -8.89 5.83 17.48
CA LEU A 241 -10.34 5.75 17.35
C LEU A 241 -10.90 6.95 16.57
N GLU A 242 -10.42 8.17 16.83
CA GLU A 242 -10.77 9.37 16.05
C GLU A 242 -10.41 9.18 14.58
N SER A 243 -9.20 8.68 14.29
CA SER A 243 -8.76 8.46 12.91
C SER A 243 -9.59 7.40 12.19
N LEU A 244 -10.03 6.35 12.88
CA LEU A 244 -10.94 5.35 12.31
C LEU A 244 -12.33 5.92 12.03
N GLN A 245 -12.82 6.81 12.91
CA GLN A 245 -14.08 7.53 12.70
C GLN A 245 -13.97 8.46 11.49
N ASP A 246 -12.89 9.24 11.36
CA ASP A 246 -12.62 10.12 10.21
C ASP A 246 -12.60 9.34 8.88
N LEU A 247 -11.99 8.14 8.87
CA LEU A 247 -12.00 7.25 7.70
C LEU A 247 -13.42 6.77 7.36
N ARG A 248 -14.22 6.41 8.37
CA ARG A 248 -15.60 6.00 8.18
C ARG A 248 -16.45 7.14 7.62
N GLU A 249 -16.28 8.35 8.14
CA GLU A 249 -16.95 9.56 7.64
C GLU A 249 -16.50 9.97 6.24
N SER A 250 -15.34 9.48 5.81
CA SER A 250 -14.83 9.59 4.44
C SER A 250 -15.24 8.42 3.54
N PHE A 251 -16.21 7.61 3.99
CA PHE A 251 -16.80 6.46 3.27
C PHE A 251 -15.80 5.35 2.90
N VAL A 252 -14.73 5.18 3.68
CA VAL A 252 -13.78 4.07 3.49
C VAL A 252 -14.42 2.74 3.89
N ASP A 253 -14.27 1.69 3.05
CA ASP A 253 -14.89 0.37 3.24
C ASP A 253 -14.24 -0.49 4.32
#